data_405f05e34ce0eeeb7c5640a46168f939
#
_entry.id   405f05e34ce0eeeb7c5640a46168f939
#
_cell.length_a   1.000
_cell.length_b   1.000
_cell.length_c   1.000
_cell.angle_alpha   90.00
_cell.angle_beta   90.00
_cell.angle_gamma   90.00
#
_symmetry.space_group_name_H-M   'P 1'
#
loop_
_entity.id
_entity.type
_entity.pdbx_description
1 polymer ?
#
loop_
_entity_poly.entity_id
_entity_poly.type
_entity_poly.pdbx_seq_one_letter_code
_entity_poly.pdbx_strand_id
1 'polypeptide(L)'
;MACWHSDCMSDPAHEPLALDDAERRFIRAALLDWSGPARPTDDLAVAMGFTNAELLSGEAWALWDRIESGAALTQEEWRRVLLAIEIVFASDVVGSGLDWRVTSGLSDEESIKILRGLQRKLPRWRGSVQFRINDAGRVEINDPER
;
A
#
# COMPACT_ATOMS: atom_id res chain seq x y z
N MET A 1 43.45 -3.09 9.55
CA MET A 1 42.23 -2.92 10.33
C MET A 1 41.06 -2.85 9.36
N ALA A 2 40.34 -3.92 9.25
CA ALA A 2 39.15 -3.99 8.37
C ALA A 2 37.95 -3.51 9.19
N CYS A 3 37.44 -2.33 8.87
CA CYS A 3 36.12 -1.90 9.33
C CYS A 3 35.06 -2.69 8.60
N TRP A 4 34.54 -3.70 9.25
CA TRP A 4 33.30 -4.35 8.83
C TRP A 4 32.16 -3.42 9.25
N HIS A 5 31.80 -2.51 8.36
CA HIS A 5 30.55 -1.80 8.49
C HIS A 5 29.48 -2.75 7.98
N SER A 6 28.74 -3.35 8.92
CA SER A 6 27.40 -3.81 8.64
C SER A 6 26.58 -2.56 8.34
N ASP A 7 26.55 -2.15 7.08
CA ASP A 7 25.52 -1.26 6.61
C ASP A 7 24.19 -2.00 6.78
N CYS A 8 23.55 -1.75 7.92
CA CYS A 8 22.10 -1.85 7.99
C CYS A 8 21.59 -0.96 6.86
N MET A 9 21.24 -1.57 5.74
CA MET A 9 20.54 -0.89 4.65
C MET A 9 19.16 -0.54 5.19
N SER A 10 19.10 0.54 5.97
CA SER A 10 17.84 1.22 6.23
C SER A 10 17.32 1.67 4.89
N ASP A 11 16.15 1.15 4.50
CA ASP A 11 15.47 1.60 3.31
C ASP A 11 15.38 3.14 3.35
N PRO A 12 16.00 3.85 2.40
CA PRO A 12 16.06 5.30 2.48
C PRO A 12 14.63 5.85 2.45
N ALA A 13 14.31 6.74 3.38
CA ALA A 13 13.06 7.47 3.33
C ALA A 13 13.01 8.23 2.00
N HIS A 14 11.93 8.02 1.24
CA HIS A 14 11.71 8.77 0.03
C HIS A 14 11.33 10.21 0.36
N GLU A 15 11.68 11.14 -0.53
CA GLU A 15 11.18 12.50 -0.43
C GLU A 15 9.64 12.50 -0.37
N PRO A 16 9.02 13.48 0.33
CA PRO A 16 7.58 13.58 0.37
C PRO A 16 7.00 13.62 -1.03
N LEU A 17 6.01 12.77 -1.30
CA LEU A 17 5.35 12.74 -2.60
C LEU A 17 4.37 13.90 -2.74
N ALA A 18 4.38 14.53 -3.90
CA ALA A 18 3.38 15.53 -4.26
C ALA A 18 2.04 14.84 -4.55
N LEU A 19 1.15 14.85 -3.56
CA LEU A 19 -0.21 14.34 -3.67
C LEU A 19 -1.18 15.50 -3.89
N ASP A 20 -2.09 15.34 -4.85
CA ASP A 20 -3.20 16.28 -5.03
C ASP A 20 -4.33 16.03 -4.00
N ASP A 21 -5.33 16.90 -3.98
CA ASP A 21 -6.43 16.82 -3.01
C ASP A 21 -7.28 15.55 -3.21
N ALA A 22 -7.47 15.10 -4.44
CA ALA A 22 -8.22 13.89 -4.74
C ALA A 22 -7.48 12.64 -4.25
N GLU A 23 -6.17 12.58 -4.46
CA GLU A 23 -5.30 11.50 -3.98
C GLU A 23 -5.27 11.46 -2.44
N ARG A 24 -5.13 12.59 -1.79
CA ARG A 24 -5.20 12.71 -0.32
C ARG A 24 -6.54 12.22 0.21
N ARG A 25 -7.63 12.66 -0.40
CA ARG A 25 -8.98 12.23 -0.03
C ARG A 25 -9.15 10.72 -0.15
N PHE A 26 -8.69 10.14 -1.25
CA PHE A 26 -8.75 8.70 -1.48
C PHE A 26 -7.97 7.92 -0.42
N ILE A 27 -6.71 8.28 -0.21
CA ILE A 27 -5.84 7.61 0.79
C ILE A 27 -6.46 7.72 2.17
N ARG A 28 -6.89 8.92 2.57
CA ARG A 28 -7.49 9.15 3.88
C ARG A 28 -8.72 8.29 4.10
N ALA A 29 -9.66 8.31 3.17
CA ALA A 29 -10.89 7.52 3.26
C ALA A 29 -10.58 6.03 3.36
N ALA A 30 -9.68 5.52 2.53
CA ALA A 30 -9.32 4.11 2.52
C ALA A 30 -8.61 3.67 3.81
N LEU A 31 -7.69 4.45 4.33
CA LEU A 31 -6.99 4.12 5.58
C LEU A 31 -7.94 4.18 6.79
N LEU A 32 -8.92 5.10 6.78
CA LEU A 32 -9.92 5.21 7.84
C LEU A 32 -10.92 4.05 7.82
N ASP A 33 -11.25 3.51 6.67
CA ASP A 33 -12.21 2.43 6.54
C ASP A 33 -11.76 1.14 7.23
N TRP A 34 -10.48 0.98 7.53
CA TRP A 34 -9.99 -0.11 8.37
C TRP A 34 -10.46 -0.04 9.83
N SER A 35 -10.93 1.10 10.28
CA SER A 35 -11.62 1.27 11.59
C SER A 35 -13.14 1.27 11.47
N GLY A 36 -13.68 1.06 10.28
CA GLY A 36 -15.10 1.10 9.95
C GLY A 36 -15.60 -0.16 9.26
N PRO A 37 -16.01 -0.07 7.98
CA PRO A 37 -16.63 -1.19 7.28
C PRO A 37 -15.67 -2.33 6.92
N ALA A 38 -14.38 -2.06 6.78
CA ALA A 38 -13.39 -3.08 6.47
C ALA A 38 -13.21 -4.07 7.64
N ARG A 39 -13.00 -5.33 7.30
CA ARG A 39 -12.95 -6.44 8.27
C ARG A 39 -11.68 -7.26 8.07
N PRO A 40 -10.53 -6.79 8.56
CA PRO A 40 -9.29 -7.50 8.41
C PRO A 40 -9.25 -8.78 9.25
N THR A 41 -8.54 -9.78 8.74
CA THR A 41 -8.05 -10.91 9.52
C THR A 41 -6.59 -10.66 9.92
N ASP A 42 -6.08 -11.39 10.91
CA ASP A 42 -4.66 -11.30 11.31
C ASP A 42 -3.73 -11.66 10.14
N ASP A 43 -4.06 -12.71 9.40
CA ASP A 43 -3.27 -13.15 8.25
C ASP A 43 -3.22 -12.07 7.16
N LEU A 44 -4.34 -11.42 6.88
CA LEU A 44 -4.38 -10.32 5.93
C LEU A 44 -3.55 -9.11 6.40
N ALA A 45 -3.72 -8.72 7.67
CA ALA A 45 -2.96 -7.61 8.25
C ALA A 45 -1.45 -7.85 8.13
N VAL A 46 -0.99 -9.04 8.49
CA VAL A 46 0.43 -9.43 8.37
C VAL A 46 0.88 -9.42 6.90
N ALA A 47 0.07 -9.96 6.00
CA ALA A 47 0.39 -9.96 4.56
C ALA A 47 0.52 -8.55 3.97
N MET A 48 -0.26 -7.59 4.47
CA MET A 48 -0.14 -6.18 4.09
C MET A 48 1.05 -5.45 4.77
N GLY A 49 1.70 -6.07 5.74
CA GLY A 49 2.84 -5.51 6.48
C GLY A 49 2.48 -4.86 7.81
N PHE A 50 1.26 -5.05 8.31
CA PHE A 50 0.82 -4.59 9.64
C PHE A 50 1.02 -5.67 10.69
N THR A 51 0.94 -5.31 11.96
CA THR A 51 1.22 -6.23 13.07
C THR A 51 0.16 -7.31 13.19
N ASN A 52 -1.11 -6.93 13.25
CA ASN A 52 -2.29 -7.82 13.32
C ASN A 52 -3.56 -7.01 13.01
N ALA A 53 -4.71 -7.68 12.99
CA ALA A 53 -5.99 -7.04 12.71
C ALA A 53 -6.38 -5.99 13.75
N GLU A 54 -6.10 -6.24 15.03
CA GLU A 54 -6.44 -5.33 16.12
C GLU A 54 -5.68 -4.00 16.03
N LEU A 55 -4.40 -4.04 15.70
CA LEU A 55 -3.54 -2.87 15.64
C LEU A 55 -3.57 -2.16 14.27
N LEU A 56 -4.12 -2.80 13.25
CA LEU A 56 -4.09 -2.30 11.87
C LEU A 56 -4.66 -0.89 11.73
N SER A 57 -5.81 -0.62 12.33
CA SER A 57 -6.44 0.70 12.21
C SER A 57 -5.60 1.81 12.82
N GLY A 58 -4.98 1.58 13.96
CA GLY A 58 -4.07 2.53 14.61
C GLY A 58 -2.79 2.76 13.80
N GLU A 59 -2.22 1.69 13.26
CA GLU A 59 -1.04 1.76 12.39
C GLU A 59 -1.34 2.49 11.06
N ALA A 60 -2.50 2.23 10.47
CA ALA A 60 -2.97 2.91 9.27
C ALA A 60 -3.19 4.42 9.52
N TRP A 61 -3.78 4.75 10.66
CA TRP A 61 -3.96 6.13 11.08
C TRP A 61 -2.63 6.87 11.27
N ALA A 62 -1.66 6.21 11.90
CA ALA A 62 -0.32 6.78 12.08
C ALA A 62 0.38 7.06 10.74
N LEU A 63 0.20 6.19 9.74
CA LEU A 63 0.69 6.44 8.38
C LEU A 63 -0.01 7.64 7.74
N TRP A 64 -1.33 7.77 7.92
CA TRP A 64 -2.06 8.92 7.43
C TRP A 64 -1.57 10.23 8.05
N ASP A 65 -1.39 10.28 9.36
CA ASP A 65 -0.87 11.47 10.05
C ASP A 65 0.47 11.93 9.48
N ARG A 66 1.35 11.00 9.16
CA ARG A 66 2.63 11.30 8.53
C ARG A 66 2.48 11.81 7.10
N ILE A 67 1.58 11.23 6.32
CA ILE A 67 1.28 11.69 4.96
C ILE A 67 0.70 13.12 5.01
N GLU A 68 -0.25 13.36 5.89
CA GLU A 68 -0.89 14.66 6.04
C GLU A 68 0.09 15.75 6.48
N SER A 69 1.02 15.42 7.37
CA SER A 69 2.07 16.33 7.82
C SER A 69 3.17 16.59 6.79
N GLY A 70 3.14 15.90 5.65
CA GLY A 70 4.17 16.00 4.62
C GLY A 70 5.48 15.28 4.96
N ALA A 71 5.47 14.35 5.91
CA ALA A 71 6.63 13.55 6.24
C ALA A 71 6.99 12.57 5.10
N ALA A 72 8.28 12.31 4.94
CA ALA A 72 8.73 11.26 4.03
C ALA A 72 8.43 9.89 4.60
N LEU A 73 7.91 8.99 3.76
CA LEU A 73 7.70 7.59 4.08
C LEU A 73 8.77 6.74 3.40
N THR A 74 9.12 5.63 4.03
CA THR A 74 9.97 4.61 3.42
C THR A 74 9.23 3.88 2.30
N GLN A 75 9.97 3.16 1.45
CA GLN A 75 9.36 2.31 0.41
C GLN A 75 8.43 1.26 1.02
N GLU A 76 8.82 0.65 2.14
CA GLU A 76 8.01 -0.33 2.84
C GLU A 76 6.72 0.29 3.41
N GLU A 77 6.78 1.49 3.96
CA GLU A 77 5.60 2.20 4.44
C GLU A 77 4.64 2.55 3.30
N TRP A 78 5.15 3.00 2.16
CA TRP A 78 4.32 3.24 0.97
C TRP A 78 3.70 1.96 0.42
N ARG A 79 4.43 0.85 0.49
CA ARG A 79 3.89 -0.46 0.12
C ARG A 79 2.70 -0.85 1.02
N ARG A 80 2.79 -0.64 2.32
CA ARG A 80 1.68 -0.87 3.26
C ARG A 80 0.48 -0.01 2.93
N VAL A 81 0.70 1.28 2.70
CA VAL A 81 -0.36 2.22 2.30
C VAL A 81 -1.02 1.73 1.01
N LEU A 82 -0.24 1.40 -0.01
CA LEU A 82 -0.77 0.99 -1.30
C LEU A 82 -1.62 -0.28 -1.20
N LEU A 83 -1.11 -1.32 -0.52
CA LEU A 83 -1.87 -2.55 -0.30
C LEU A 83 -3.17 -2.29 0.48
N ALA A 84 -3.09 -1.48 1.53
CA ALA A 84 -4.27 -1.16 2.35
C ALA A 84 -5.35 -0.44 1.55
N ILE A 85 -5.00 0.55 0.73
CA ILE A 85 -5.97 1.30 -0.08
C ILE A 85 -6.53 0.47 -1.24
N GLU A 86 -5.72 -0.36 -1.87
CA GLU A 86 -6.16 -1.24 -2.95
C GLU A 86 -7.21 -2.25 -2.46
N ILE A 87 -6.93 -2.90 -1.34
CA ILE A 87 -7.80 -3.93 -0.78
C ILE A 87 -9.10 -3.33 -0.26
N VAL A 88 -9.04 -2.20 0.46
CA VAL A 88 -10.25 -1.52 0.95
C VAL A 88 -11.18 -1.16 -0.18
N PHE A 89 -10.66 -0.57 -1.24
CA PHE A 89 -11.47 -0.15 -2.38
C PHE A 89 -12.04 -1.34 -3.14
N ALA A 90 -11.21 -2.34 -3.45
CA ALA A 90 -11.57 -3.40 -4.39
C ALA A 90 -12.32 -4.58 -3.75
N SER A 91 -12.05 -4.89 -2.48
CA SER A 91 -12.60 -6.09 -1.84
C SER A 91 -13.92 -5.82 -1.13
N ASP A 92 -14.97 -6.53 -1.53
CA ASP A 92 -16.24 -6.55 -0.81
C ASP A 92 -16.23 -7.54 0.37
N VAL A 93 -15.28 -8.47 0.39
CA VAL A 93 -15.16 -9.49 1.45
C VAL A 93 -14.50 -8.94 2.72
N VAL A 94 -13.38 -8.24 2.56
CA VAL A 94 -12.58 -7.73 3.68
C VAL A 94 -12.43 -6.22 3.68
N GLY A 95 -12.69 -5.56 2.56
CA GLY A 95 -12.64 -4.10 2.42
C GLY A 95 -14.01 -3.45 2.49
N SER A 96 -14.10 -2.24 2.02
CA SER A 96 -15.36 -1.50 1.92
C SER A 96 -16.20 -1.90 0.71
N GLY A 97 -15.56 -2.38 -0.36
CA GLY A 97 -16.24 -2.92 -1.53
C GLY A 97 -17.39 -2.05 -2.03
N LEU A 98 -18.58 -2.60 -2.03
CA LEU A 98 -19.82 -1.89 -2.45
C LEU A 98 -20.17 -0.69 -1.57
N ASP A 99 -19.72 -0.65 -0.32
CA ASP A 99 -19.94 0.46 0.60
C ASP A 99 -18.96 1.63 0.38
N TRP A 100 -17.93 1.44 -0.44
CA TRP A 100 -16.88 2.42 -0.68
C TRP A 100 -17.42 3.81 -1.07
N ARG A 101 -18.42 3.85 -1.95
CA ARG A 101 -19.02 5.11 -2.35
C ARG A 101 -19.66 5.87 -1.19
N VAL A 102 -20.26 5.16 -0.26
CA VAL A 102 -20.92 5.75 0.92
C VAL A 102 -19.88 6.31 1.88
N THR A 103 -18.80 5.56 2.13
CA THR A 103 -17.76 5.94 3.09
C THR A 103 -16.80 6.99 2.55
N SER A 104 -16.44 6.93 1.28
CA SER A 104 -15.48 7.84 0.64
C SER A 104 -16.14 9.05 -0.04
N GLY A 105 -17.37 8.90 -0.49
CA GLY A 105 -18.05 9.87 -1.35
C GLY A 105 -17.51 9.90 -2.79
N LEU A 106 -16.69 8.91 -3.18
CA LEU A 106 -16.12 8.77 -4.51
C LEU A 106 -16.83 7.67 -5.28
N SER A 107 -17.08 7.88 -6.57
CA SER A 107 -17.57 6.81 -7.46
C SER A 107 -16.44 5.80 -7.76
N ASP A 108 -16.79 4.62 -8.23
CA ASP A 108 -15.82 3.62 -8.65
C ASP A 108 -14.96 4.12 -9.81
N GLU A 109 -15.55 4.85 -10.73
CA GLU A 109 -14.83 5.43 -11.87
C GLU A 109 -13.79 6.48 -11.44
N GLU A 110 -14.15 7.38 -10.55
CA GLU A 110 -13.20 8.35 -9.97
C GLU A 110 -12.11 7.63 -9.20
N SER A 111 -12.50 6.67 -8.38
CA SER A 111 -11.59 5.92 -7.50
C SER A 111 -10.54 5.14 -8.30
N ILE A 112 -10.93 4.44 -9.36
CA ILE A 112 -9.96 3.69 -10.16
C ILE A 112 -8.97 4.60 -10.88
N LYS A 113 -9.39 5.77 -11.33
CA LYS A 113 -8.49 6.77 -11.94
C LYS A 113 -7.47 7.28 -10.93
N ILE A 114 -7.92 7.62 -9.73
CA ILE A 114 -7.05 8.08 -8.63
C ILE A 114 -6.07 6.97 -8.24
N LEU A 115 -6.57 5.76 -8.03
CA LEU A 115 -5.73 4.62 -7.64
C LEU A 115 -4.66 4.31 -8.70
N ARG A 116 -4.98 4.32 -9.97
CA ARG A 116 -4.01 4.14 -11.05
C ARG A 116 -2.98 5.26 -11.10
N GLY A 117 -3.38 6.48 -10.78
CA GLY A 117 -2.47 7.62 -10.60
C GLY A 117 -1.48 7.39 -9.48
N LEU A 118 -1.96 6.96 -8.33
CA LEU A 118 -1.13 6.62 -7.16
C LEU A 118 -0.18 5.46 -7.46
N GLN A 119 -0.65 4.40 -8.09
CA GLN A 119 0.18 3.26 -8.48
C GLN A 119 1.33 3.64 -9.44
N ARG A 120 1.16 4.69 -10.24
CA ARG A 120 2.22 5.22 -11.09
C ARG A 120 3.22 6.11 -10.36
N LYS A 121 2.75 6.85 -9.35
CA LYS A 121 3.59 7.76 -8.55
C LYS A 121 4.40 7.01 -7.51
N LEU A 122 3.79 6.01 -6.86
CA LEU A 122 4.42 5.28 -5.79
C LEU A 122 5.58 4.43 -6.30
N PRO A 123 6.66 4.31 -5.52
CA PRO A 123 7.75 3.43 -5.88
C PRO A 123 7.20 2.03 -6.17
N ARG A 124 7.45 1.55 -7.37
CA ARG A 124 7.03 0.20 -7.75
C ARG A 124 7.90 -0.79 -7.02
N TRP A 125 7.48 -1.19 -5.84
CA TRP A 125 8.02 -2.38 -5.25
C TRP A 125 7.49 -3.60 -6.04
N ARG A 126 8.16 -3.86 -7.11
CA ARG A 126 8.15 -5.20 -7.68
C ARG A 126 9.31 -5.88 -7.01
N GLY A 127 9.04 -6.80 -6.08
CA GLY A 127 10.10 -7.63 -5.53
C GLY A 127 11.01 -8.15 -6.64
N SER A 128 12.14 -8.66 -6.29
CA SER A 128 13.13 -9.23 -7.20
C SER A 128 12.57 -10.30 -8.16
N VAL A 129 11.32 -10.72 -7.94
CA VAL A 129 10.62 -11.71 -8.76
C VAL A 129 10.17 -11.11 -10.07
N GLN A 130 10.76 -11.56 -11.16
CA GLN A 130 10.37 -11.21 -12.52
C GLN A 130 9.59 -12.37 -13.15
N PHE A 131 8.44 -12.02 -13.74
CA PHE A 131 7.67 -12.97 -14.54
C PHE A 131 8.07 -12.80 -16.02
N ARG A 132 8.45 -13.88 -16.66
CA ARG A 132 8.70 -13.95 -18.09
C ARG A 132 7.80 -14.99 -18.71
N ILE A 133 7.25 -14.68 -19.86
CA ILE A 133 6.57 -15.70 -20.68
C ILE A 133 7.64 -16.26 -21.64
N ASN A 134 7.90 -17.57 -21.58
CA ASN A 134 8.81 -18.23 -22.49
C ASN A 134 8.17 -18.51 -23.86
N ASP A 135 8.97 -18.97 -24.81
CA ASP A 135 8.53 -19.25 -26.17
C ASP A 135 7.42 -20.33 -26.27
N ALA A 136 7.25 -21.13 -25.22
CA ALA A 136 6.16 -22.12 -25.11
C ALA A 136 4.90 -21.54 -24.46
N GLY A 137 4.83 -20.22 -24.19
CA GLY A 137 3.72 -19.56 -23.55
C GLY A 137 3.55 -19.84 -22.06
N ARG A 138 4.59 -20.39 -21.41
CA ARG A 138 4.57 -20.67 -19.96
C ARG A 138 5.19 -19.53 -19.19
N VAL A 139 4.60 -19.25 -18.03
CA VAL A 139 5.14 -18.23 -17.09
C VAL A 139 6.36 -18.83 -16.38
N GLU A 140 7.49 -18.21 -16.54
CA GLU A 140 8.71 -18.47 -15.77
C GLU A 140 8.88 -17.41 -14.70
N ILE A 141 9.23 -17.84 -13.51
CA ILE A 141 9.52 -16.97 -12.38
C ILE A 141 11.03 -16.91 -12.22
N ASN A 142 11.59 -15.74 -12.42
CA ASN A 142 13.00 -15.49 -12.15
C ASN A 142 13.11 -14.79 -10.79
N ASP A 143 13.56 -15.53 -9.79
CA ASP A 143 13.83 -15.04 -8.45
C ASP A 143 15.36 -14.93 -8.28
N PRO A 144 15.95 -13.74 -8.37
CA PRO A 144 17.40 -13.59 -8.27
C PRO A 144 17.94 -13.82 -6.84
N GLU A 145 17.08 -14.02 -5.85
CA GLU A 145 17.46 -14.31 -4.47
C GLU A 145 17.42 -15.80 -4.12
N ARG A 146 17.14 -16.66 -5.10
CA ARG A 146 17.18 -18.11 -4.93
C ARG A 146 18.40 -18.76 -5.55
#